data_5c63fc630fa0e7066339d10c3f456f39
#
_entry.id   5c63fc630fa0e7066339d10c3f456f39
#
_cell.length_a   1.000
_cell.length_b   1.000
_cell.length_c   1.000
_cell.angle_alpha   90.00
_cell.angle_beta   90.00
_cell.angle_gamma   90.00
#
_symmetry.space_group_name_H-M   'P 1'
#
loop_
_entity.id
_entity.type
_entity.pdbx_description
1 polymer ?
#
loop_
_entity_poly.entity_id
_entity_poly.type
_entity_poly.pdbx_seq_one_letter_code
_entity_poly.pdbx_strand_id
1 'polypeptide(L)'
;MKSMRTIICAVFLFSCVVLVFHLVKTRQLEDHTPPVITCAEDEITVSVSADDTALLKGVTAEDDKDGDITDSVRVSAMTHFIEKGKRTITYIVFDQANQAGTAQRTVLYSDYESPKIYLSEPLRYSLSERSKANPAEYMTAEDCLDGDITKQIRMSLSDDYFNSTAGEYDVTAQVTNSAGDVRVVPLKVTFVDNSNREESMKYYPVLSEYIVYTGVDQKVNLASYIEGVKKGNAVYSFADDAEFLPFTKSAIDVAHEIDYGKPGVYPVEYSYTTEEGIEAVTRLDVVVEEQ
;
A
#
# COMPACT_ATOMS: atom_id res chain seq x y z
N MET A 1 -4.47 -18.96 86.58
CA MET A 1 -3.92 -17.96 85.69
C MET A 1 -2.75 -18.45 84.82
N LYS A 2 -1.77 -19.22 85.34
CA LYS A 2 -0.64 -19.78 84.53
C LYS A 2 -1.11 -20.72 83.38
N SER A 3 -2.07 -21.63 83.64
CA SER A 3 -2.54 -22.62 82.62
C SER A 3 -3.31 -21.95 81.48
N MET A 4 -4.06 -20.87 81.73
CA MET A 4 -4.79 -20.14 80.71
C MET A 4 -3.85 -19.36 79.77
N ARG A 5 -2.73 -18.81 80.32
CA ARG A 5 -1.69 -18.16 79.45
C ARG A 5 -0.97 -19.17 78.56
N THR A 6 -0.71 -20.37 79.05
CA THR A 6 -0.06 -21.45 78.30
C THR A 6 -0.96 -21.93 77.16
N ILE A 7 -2.27 -22.08 77.38
CA ILE A 7 -3.24 -22.43 76.36
C ILE A 7 -3.33 -21.34 75.30
N ILE A 8 -3.38 -20.04 75.66
CA ILE A 8 -3.41 -18.92 74.73
C ILE A 8 -2.15 -18.91 73.83
N CYS A 9 -0.96 -19.07 74.49
CA CYS A 9 0.30 -19.15 73.73
C CYS A 9 0.34 -20.35 72.78
N ALA A 10 -0.18 -21.51 73.18
CA ALA A 10 -0.24 -22.72 72.30
C ALA A 10 -1.17 -22.51 71.12
N VAL A 11 -2.35 -21.92 71.34
CA VAL A 11 -3.30 -21.59 70.26
C VAL A 11 -2.70 -20.57 69.25
N PHE A 12 -2.03 -19.52 69.80
CA PHE A 12 -1.35 -18.53 68.98
C PHE A 12 -0.24 -19.15 68.09
N LEU A 13 0.64 -19.99 68.71
CA LEU A 13 1.67 -20.69 67.94
C LEU A 13 1.09 -21.62 66.89
N PHE A 14 0.04 -22.37 67.19
CA PHE A 14 -0.65 -23.21 66.22
C PHE A 14 -1.24 -22.37 65.08
N SER A 15 -1.88 -21.26 65.38
CA SER A 15 -2.39 -20.32 64.34
C SER A 15 -1.29 -19.76 63.46
N CYS A 16 -0.12 -19.40 64.04
CA CYS A 16 1.04 -18.97 63.26
C CYS A 16 1.57 -20.09 62.34
N VAL A 17 1.65 -21.33 62.81
CA VAL A 17 2.08 -22.48 61.99
C VAL A 17 1.11 -22.73 60.85
N VAL A 18 -0.20 -22.68 61.10
CA VAL A 18 -1.22 -22.82 60.05
C VAL A 18 -1.13 -21.67 59.03
N LEU A 19 -0.92 -20.45 59.52
CA LEU A 19 -0.75 -19.29 58.63
C LEU A 19 0.49 -19.42 57.76
N VAL A 20 1.64 -19.79 58.32
CA VAL A 20 2.89 -20.01 57.59
C VAL A 20 2.70 -21.13 56.58
N PHE A 21 2.10 -22.25 56.98
CA PHE A 21 1.80 -23.35 56.06
C PHE A 21 0.89 -22.91 54.90
N HIS A 22 -0.15 -22.14 55.21
CA HIS A 22 -1.05 -21.58 54.19
C HIS A 22 -0.30 -20.66 53.21
N LEU A 23 0.52 -19.72 53.75
CA LEU A 23 1.33 -18.80 52.93
C LEU A 23 2.34 -19.52 52.06
N VAL A 24 3.02 -20.54 52.60
CA VAL A 24 3.97 -21.36 51.82
C VAL A 24 3.23 -22.14 50.71
N LYS A 25 2.09 -22.76 51.07
CA LYS A 25 1.27 -23.51 50.09
C LYS A 25 0.71 -22.60 49.00
N THR A 26 0.23 -21.40 49.38
CA THR A 26 -0.26 -20.40 48.43
C THR A 26 0.85 -19.97 47.46
N ARG A 27 2.04 -19.64 47.98
CA ARG A 27 3.21 -19.32 47.13
C ARG A 27 3.67 -20.45 46.21
N GLN A 28 3.57 -21.72 46.63
CA GLN A 28 3.88 -22.85 45.78
C GLN A 28 2.82 -23.11 44.72
N LEU A 29 1.59 -22.64 44.93
CA LEU A 29 0.48 -22.75 44.00
C LEU A 29 0.41 -21.54 43.05
N GLU A 30 0.97 -20.41 43.44
CA GLU A 30 1.05 -19.25 42.55
C GLU A 30 2.00 -19.55 41.38
N ASP A 31 1.55 -19.19 40.20
CA ASP A 31 2.33 -19.24 39.00
C ASP A 31 3.16 -17.99 38.81
N HIS A 32 4.45 -18.15 38.57
CA HIS A 32 5.39 -17.05 38.38
C HIS A 32 6.25 -17.23 37.12
N THR A 33 5.97 -18.28 36.36
CA THR A 33 6.68 -18.60 35.11
C THR A 33 5.83 -18.24 33.90
N PRO A 34 6.28 -17.30 33.06
CA PRO A 34 5.52 -16.98 31.85
C PRO A 34 5.58 -18.14 30.84
N PRO A 35 4.52 -18.32 30.04
CA PRO A 35 4.48 -19.36 29.01
C PRO A 35 5.55 -19.13 27.93
N VAL A 36 6.01 -20.21 27.32
CA VAL A 36 7.03 -20.20 26.27
C VAL A 36 6.39 -20.53 24.93
N ILE A 37 6.52 -19.61 23.97
CA ILE A 37 6.13 -19.82 22.57
C ILE A 37 7.33 -20.36 21.80
N THR A 38 7.12 -21.44 21.04
CA THR A 38 8.12 -22.04 20.14
C THR A 38 7.62 -22.00 18.71
N CYS A 39 8.44 -21.49 17.79
CA CYS A 39 8.20 -21.55 16.36
C CYS A 39 9.02 -22.68 15.74
N ALA A 40 8.40 -23.56 14.96
CA ALA A 40 9.08 -24.68 14.29
C ALA A 40 10.10 -24.20 13.24
N GLU A 41 9.87 -23.03 12.66
CA GLU A 41 10.72 -22.38 11.66
C GLU A 41 10.85 -20.89 11.98
N ASP A 42 12.02 -20.31 11.73
CA ASP A 42 12.29 -18.88 11.94
C ASP A 42 11.65 -17.98 10.87
N GLU A 43 11.32 -18.56 9.71
CA GLU A 43 10.67 -17.88 8.60
C GLU A 43 9.55 -18.74 8.02
N ILE A 44 8.42 -18.11 7.67
CA ILE A 44 7.34 -18.76 6.92
C ILE A 44 7.02 -17.99 5.65
N THR A 45 6.61 -18.74 4.61
CA THR A 45 6.07 -18.14 3.38
C THR A 45 4.56 -18.32 3.34
N VAL A 46 3.83 -17.21 3.12
CA VAL A 46 2.36 -17.18 3.02
C VAL A 46 1.92 -16.29 1.85
N SER A 47 0.68 -16.48 1.39
CA SER A 47 0.06 -15.52 0.48
C SER A 47 -0.36 -14.24 1.22
N VAL A 48 -0.48 -13.11 0.52
CA VAL A 48 -1.03 -11.86 1.07
C VAL A 48 -2.49 -12.03 1.54
N SER A 49 -3.22 -12.98 0.95
CA SER A 49 -4.60 -13.34 1.31
C SER A 49 -4.71 -14.36 2.45
N ALA A 50 -3.57 -14.79 3.03
CA ALA A 50 -3.56 -15.76 4.10
C ALA A 50 -4.23 -15.23 5.37
N ASP A 51 -5.02 -16.08 5.99
CA ASP A 51 -5.65 -15.80 7.28
C ASP A 51 -4.68 -16.01 8.47
N ASP A 52 -5.12 -15.64 9.66
CA ASP A 52 -4.35 -15.77 10.89
C ASP A 52 -3.94 -17.23 11.17
N THR A 53 -4.71 -18.22 10.69
CA THR A 53 -4.40 -19.63 10.91
C THR A 53 -3.14 -20.06 10.15
N ALA A 54 -2.92 -19.52 8.95
CA ALA A 54 -1.70 -19.74 8.18
C ALA A 54 -0.48 -19.11 8.89
N LEU A 55 -0.66 -17.93 9.49
CA LEU A 55 0.37 -17.24 10.26
C LEU A 55 0.74 -17.98 11.56
N LEU A 56 -0.18 -18.75 12.14
CA LEU A 56 0.04 -19.53 13.35
C LEU A 56 0.58 -20.94 13.09
N LYS A 57 0.72 -21.36 11.83
CA LYS A 57 1.21 -22.70 11.49
C LYS A 57 2.62 -22.95 12.05
N GLY A 58 2.76 -24.06 12.79
CA GLY A 58 4.03 -24.47 13.41
C GLY A 58 4.42 -23.61 14.63
N VAL A 59 3.47 -22.86 15.21
CA VAL A 59 3.65 -22.20 16.49
C VAL A 59 3.00 -23.05 17.58
N THR A 60 3.71 -23.28 18.67
CA THR A 60 3.22 -23.96 19.88
C THR A 60 3.51 -23.13 21.10
N ALA A 61 2.72 -23.29 22.16
CA ALA A 61 2.96 -22.62 23.43
C ALA A 61 2.72 -23.57 24.59
N GLU A 62 3.68 -23.62 25.49
CA GLU A 62 3.63 -24.44 26.71
C GLU A 62 3.88 -23.59 27.94
N ASP A 63 3.18 -23.92 28.99
CA ASP A 63 3.35 -23.36 30.34
C ASP A 63 3.58 -24.49 31.34
N ASP A 64 4.35 -24.26 32.39
CA ASP A 64 4.73 -25.29 33.37
C ASP A 64 3.53 -25.73 34.25
N LYS A 65 2.49 -24.92 34.40
CA LYS A 65 1.28 -25.23 35.19
C LYS A 65 0.04 -25.45 34.32
N ASP A 66 -0.12 -24.65 33.27
CA ASP A 66 -1.29 -24.73 32.40
C ASP A 66 -1.13 -25.74 31.28
N GLY A 67 0.10 -26.23 31.06
CA GLY A 67 0.43 -27.20 30.02
C GLY A 67 0.38 -26.59 28.62
N ASP A 68 -0.19 -27.33 27.67
CA ASP A 68 -0.34 -26.86 26.27
C ASP A 68 -1.43 -25.81 26.17
N ILE A 69 -1.03 -24.59 25.85
CA ILE A 69 -1.92 -23.42 25.62
C ILE A 69 -1.78 -22.88 24.20
N THR A 70 -1.37 -23.70 23.24
CA THR A 70 -1.16 -23.38 21.83
C THR A 70 -2.38 -22.70 21.20
N ASP A 71 -3.59 -23.15 21.51
CA ASP A 71 -4.83 -22.59 20.96
C ASP A 71 -5.08 -21.13 21.39
N SER A 72 -4.40 -20.68 22.44
CA SER A 72 -4.49 -19.32 22.98
C SER A 72 -3.50 -18.34 22.34
N VAL A 73 -2.56 -18.82 21.52
CA VAL A 73 -1.60 -17.97 20.80
C VAL A 73 -2.33 -17.03 19.83
N ARG A 74 -1.92 -15.78 19.80
CA ARG A 74 -2.44 -14.76 18.88
C ARG A 74 -1.29 -13.98 18.27
N VAL A 75 -1.53 -13.43 17.06
CA VAL A 75 -0.68 -12.41 16.46
C VAL A 75 -0.92 -11.10 17.21
N SER A 76 0.13 -10.51 17.78
CA SER A 76 0.04 -9.26 18.51
C SER A 76 0.48 -8.04 17.71
N ALA A 77 1.47 -8.20 16.85
CA ALA A 77 2.02 -7.12 16.04
C ALA A 77 2.71 -7.63 14.78
N MET A 78 2.74 -6.79 13.77
CA MET A 78 3.57 -6.93 12.58
C MET A 78 4.36 -5.64 12.36
N THR A 79 5.64 -5.74 12.01
CA THR A 79 6.47 -4.57 11.69
C THR A 79 6.17 -4.05 10.29
N HIS A 80 6.70 -2.88 9.95
CA HIS A 80 6.87 -2.50 8.55
C HIS A 80 7.79 -3.53 7.85
N PHE A 81 7.80 -3.51 6.53
CA PHE A 81 8.68 -4.38 5.76
C PHE A 81 10.16 -4.11 6.10
N ILE A 82 10.92 -5.21 6.26
CA ILE A 82 12.39 -5.18 6.35
C ILE A 82 12.99 -5.18 4.95
N GLU A 83 12.35 -5.92 4.06
CA GLU A 83 12.58 -6.00 2.63
C GLU A 83 11.22 -6.14 1.95
N LYS A 84 11.10 -5.84 0.66
CA LYS A 84 9.84 -5.94 -0.08
C LYS A 84 9.18 -7.32 0.13
N GLY A 85 7.95 -7.31 0.63
CA GLY A 85 7.19 -8.52 0.94
C GLY A 85 7.63 -9.30 2.18
N LYS A 86 8.59 -8.77 2.97
CA LYS A 86 9.16 -9.46 4.13
C LYS A 86 9.08 -8.61 5.40
N ARG A 87 8.49 -9.15 6.48
CA ARG A 87 8.37 -8.45 7.77
C ARG A 87 8.44 -9.39 8.97
N THR A 88 8.61 -8.84 10.16
CA THR A 88 8.58 -9.59 11.42
C THR A 88 7.16 -9.60 11.98
N ILE A 89 6.72 -10.77 12.42
CA ILE A 89 5.49 -10.99 13.17
C ILE A 89 5.82 -11.32 14.62
N THR A 90 5.06 -10.76 15.56
CA THR A 90 5.16 -11.04 17.00
C THR A 90 3.92 -11.80 17.45
N TYR A 91 4.12 -12.93 18.12
CA TYR A 91 3.11 -13.72 18.78
C TYR A 91 3.04 -13.40 20.25
N ILE A 92 1.86 -13.57 20.83
CA ILE A 92 1.62 -13.44 22.27
C ILE A 92 0.67 -14.54 22.74
N VAL A 93 0.90 -15.01 23.96
CA VAL A 93 0.02 -15.91 24.69
C VAL A 93 -0.02 -15.50 26.14
N PHE A 94 -1.12 -15.73 26.81
CA PHE A 94 -1.27 -15.51 28.26
C PHE A 94 -1.65 -16.84 28.91
N ASP A 95 -1.03 -17.11 30.09
CA ASP A 95 -1.43 -18.18 30.97
C ASP A 95 -2.67 -17.80 31.82
N GLN A 96 -3.14 -18.70 32.69
CA GLN A 96 -4.25 -18.43 33.61
C GLN A 96 -3.86 -17.46 34.75
N ALA A 97 -2.56 -17.31 35.03
CA ALA A 97 -2.03 -16.32 35.95
C ALA A 97 -1.86 -14.92 35.32
N ASN A 98 -2.23 -14.78 34.03
CA ASN A 98 -2.14 -13.56 33.23
C ASN A 98 -0.69 -13.08 33.01
N GLN A 99 0.26 -14.03 32.91
CA GLN A 99 1.62 -13.77 32.49
C GLN A 99 1.73 -13.94 30.98
N ALA A 100 2.52 -13.07 30.32
CA ALA A 100 2.64 -13.05 28.87
C ALA A 100 3.91 -13.73 28.38
N GLY A 101 3.77 -14.69 27.46
CA GLY A 101 4.85 -15.21 26.63
C GLY A 101 4.82 -14.54 25.24
N THR A 102 5.99 -14.27 24.68
CA THR A 102 6.11 -13.69 23.32
C THR A 102 7.19 -14.38 22.52
N ALA A 103 6.97 -14.46 21.19
CA ALA A 103 8.00 -14.92 20.26
C ALA A 103 7.87 -14.13 18.95
N GLN A 104 8.91 -14.17 18.14
CA GLN A 104 8.94 -13.51 16.84
C GLN A 104 9.46 -14.46 15.78
N ARG A 105 8.94 -14.30 14.56
CA ARG A 105 9.53 -14.90 13.36
C ARG A 105 9.32 -14.00 12.14
N THR A 106 10.01 -14.33 11.05
CA THR A 106 9.89 -13.64 9.78
C THR A 106 8.75 -14.22 8.96
N VAL A 107 8.00 -13.34 8.29
CA VAL A 107 6.97 -13.68 7.30
C VAL A 107 7.40 -13.15 5.95
N LEU A 108 7.43 -14.01 4.93
CA LEU A 108 7.63 -13.69 3.53
C LEU A 108 6.30 -13.89 2.79
N TYR A 109 5.81 -12.86 2.10
CA TYR A 109 4.65 -12.97 1.22
C TYR A 109 5.10 -13.42 -0.17
N SER A 110 4.56 -14.55 -0.66
CA SER A 110 4.95 -15.14 -1.96
C SER A 110 4.40 -14.38 -3.17
N ASP A 111 3.35 -13.62 -2.99
CA ASP A 111 2.56 -12.95 -4.03
C ASP A 111 2.36 -11.45 -3.72
N TYR A 112 3.33 -10.85 -3.02
CA TYR A 112 3.28 -9.44 -2.70
C TYR A 112 3.56 -8.58 -3.94
N GLU A 113 2.66 -7.63 -4.18
CA GLU A 113 2.84 -6.55 -5.15
C GLU A 113 2.84 -5.20 -4.44
N SER A 114 3.73 -4.31 -4.87
CA SER A 114 3.78 -2.94 -4.34
C SER A 114 2.51 -2.15 -4.70
N PRO A 115 2.13 -1.14 -3.92
CA PRO A 115 0.98 -0.29 -4.21
C PRO A 115 1.00 0.24 -5.65
N LYS A 116 -0.18 0.37 -6.27
CA LYS A 116 -0.36 0.92 -7.62
C LYS A 116 -1.22 2.18 -7.56
N ILE A 117 -0.83 3.21 -8.32
CA ILE A 117 -1.60 4.44 -8.51
C ILE A 117 -2.13 4.41 -9.94
N TYR A 118 -3.41 4.62 -10.13
CA TYR A 118 -4.08 4.71 -11.42
C TYR A 118 -4.50 6.15 -11.69
N LEU A 119 -4.50 6.55 -12.94
CA LEU A 119 -4.93 7.86 -13.40
C LEU A 119 -5.93 7.69 -14.54
N SER A 120 -7.17 8.14 -14.34
CA SER A 120 -8.30 7.95 -15.27
C SER A 120 -8.43 9.06 -16.31
N GLU A 121 -7.87 10.25 -16.06
CA GLU A 121 -7.95 11.41 -16.93
C GLU A 121 -6.59 12.10 -17.05
N PRO A 122 -6.27 12.74 -18.18
CA PRO A 122 -5.02 13.48 -18.31
C PRO A 122 -5.03 14.70 -17.40
N LEU A 123 -3.92 14.97 -16.73
CA LEU A 123 -3.75 16.12 -15.83
C LEU A 123 -3.63 17.43 -16.62
N ARG A 124 -4.67 17.79 -17.38
CA ARG A 124 -4.74 18.99 -18.21
C ARG A 124 -5.89 19.88 -17.75
N TYR A 125 -5.57 21.11 -17.41
CA TYR A 125 -6.52 22.09 -16.86
C TYR A 125 -6.47 23.39 -17.64
N SER A 126 -7.61 24.10 -17.68
CA SER A 126 -7.60 25.49 -18.13
C SER A 126 -6.81 26.37 -17.16
N LEU A 127 -6.01 27.29 -17.70
CA LEU A 127 -5.29 28.26 -16.89
C LEU A 127 -6.23 29.11 -16.02
N SER A 128 -7.44 29.41 -16.52
CA SER A 128 -8.47 30.15 -15.78
C SER A 128 -9.04 29.38 -14.57
N GLU A 129 -8.91 28.06 -14.55
CA GLU A 129 -9.40 27.17 -13.48
C GLU A 129 -8.27 26.63 -12.58
N ARG A 130 -7.06 27.16 -12.75
CA ARG A 130 -5.87 26.69 -12.02
C ARG A 130 -6.07 26.58 -10.51
N SER A 131 -6.72 27.55 -9.89
CA SER A 131 -6.98 27.55 -8.45
C SER A 131 -7.89 26.43 -7.96
N LYS A 132 -8.58 25.76 -8.89
CA LYS A 132 -9.47 24.61 -8.64
C LYS A 132 -8.87 23.29 -9.07
N ALA A 133 -7.73 23.33 -9.79
CA ALA A 133 -7.08 22.11 -10.27
C ALA A 133 -6.66 21.23 -9.09
N ASN A 134 -7.16 20.01 -9.07
CA ASN A 134 -6.83 18.99 -8.09
C ASN A 134 -6.39 17.70 -8.80
N PRO A 135 -5.08 17.50 -9.03
CA PRO A 135 -4.59 16.32 -9.74
C PRO A 135 -4.99 15.00 -9.10
N ALA A 136 -5.18 14.96 -7.78
CA ALA A 136 -5.58 13.74 -7.07
C ALA A 136 -7.04 13.32 -7.33
N GLU A 137 -7.89 14.20 -7.89
CA GLU A 137 -9.30 13.91 -8.14
C GLU A 137 -9.51 12.75 -9.15
N TYR A 138 -8.58 12.63 -10.09
CA TYR A 138 -8.63 11.59 -11.13
C TYR A 138 -7.76 10.38 -10.82
N MET A 139 -7.26 10.27 -9.58
CA MET A 139 -6.40 9.19 -9.15
C MET A 139 -7.11 8.24 -8.21
N THR A 140 -6.80 6.95 -8.36
CA THR A 140 -7.09 5.91 -7.38
C THR A 140 -5.81 5.15 -7.02
N ALA A 141 -5.79 4.49 -5.87
CA ALA A 141 -4.67 3.66 -5.49
C ALA A 141 -5.14 2.39 -4.80
N GLU A 142 -4.50 1.27 -5.17
CA GLU A 142 -4.78 -0.05 -4.64
C GLU A 142 -3.50 -0.72 -4.12
N ASP A 143 -3.66 -1.53 -3.09
CA ASP A 143 -2.59 -2.33 -2.49
C ASP A 143 -3.08 -3.74 -2.19
N CYS A 144 -2.23 -4.74 -2.37
CA CYS A 144 -2.59 -6.15 -2.17
C CYS A 144 -2.83 -6.52 -0.70
N LEU A 145 -2.30 -5.75 0.28
CA LEU A 145 -2.51 -5.94 1.72
C LEU A 145 -3.68 -5.11 2.25
N ASP A 146 -3.83 -3.86 1.78
CA ASP A 146 -4.73 -2.86 2.36
C ASP A 146 -5.97 -2.60 1.50
N GLY A 147 -6.03 -3.13 0.27
CA GLY A 147 -7.11 -2.87 -0.69
C GLY A 147 -7.08 -1.44 -1.22
N ASP A 148 -8.21 -0.74 -1.16
CA ASP A 148 -8.32 0.66 -1.62
C ASP A 148 -7.62 1.62 -0.63
N ILE A 149 -6.52 2.20 -1.08
CA ILE A 149 -5.72 3.20 -0.36
C ILE A 149 -5.74 4.58 -1.04
N THR A 150 -6.73 4.86 -1.88
CA THR A 150 -6.89 6.12 -2.63
C THR A 150 -6.76 7.35 -1.72
N LYS A 151 -7.34 7.31 -0.51
CA LYS A 151 -7.29 8.43 0.46
C LYS A 151 -5.89 8.71 1.01
N GLN A 152 -4.95 7.80 0.81
CA GLN A 152 -3.56 7.94 1.26
C GLN A 152 -2.67 8.60 0.19
N ILE A 153 -3.19 8.85 -1.02
CA ILE A 153 -2.44 9.55 -2.07
C ILE A 153 -2.01 10.93 -1.58
N ARG A 154 -0.72 11.21 -1.70
CA ARG A 154 -0.10 12.51 -1.42
C ARG A 154 0.46 13.08 -2.70
N MET A 155 0.17 14.36 -2.95
CA MET A 155 0.73 15.10 -4.09
C MET A 155 1.83 16.03 -3.61
N SER A 156 2.99 15.95 -4.26
CA SER A 156 4.06 16.95 -4.13
C SER A 156 4.09 17.77 -5.41
N LEU A 157 4.04 19.08 -5.28
CA LEU A 157 4.00 20.02 -6.38
C LEU A 157 5.36 20.72 -6.47
N SER A 158 5.86 20.96 -7.67
CA SER A 158 7.07 21.74 -7.87
C SER A 158 6.84 23.22 -7.48
N ASP A 159 7.91 23.94 -7.15
CA ASP A 159 7.81 25.37 -6.79
C ASP A 159 7.19 26.19 -7.94
N ASP A 160 7.46 25.81 -9.18
CA ASP A 160 6.94 26.47 -10.38
C ASP A 160 5.44 26.19 -10.61
N TYR A 161 4.86 25.18 -9.98
CA TYR A 161 3.44 24.85 -10.12
C TYR A 161 2.52 26.03 -9.83
N PHE A 162 2.92 26.93 -8.96
CA PHE A 162 2.15 28.12 -8.58
C PHE A 162 2.32 29.30 -9.54
N ASN A 163 3.15 29.20 -10.59
CA ASN A 163 3.28 30.22 -11.61
C ASN A 163 1.97 30.38 -12.39
N SER A 164 1.59 31.60 -12.72
CA SER A 164 0.33 31.92 -13.41
C SER A 164 0.47 31.90 -14.94
N THR A 165 1.28 30.99 -15.49
CA THR A 165 1.52 30.85 -16.93
C THR A 165 0.99 29.51 -17.45
N ALA A 166 0.61 29.47 -18.73
CA ALA A 166 0.37 28.21 -19.42
C ALA A 166 1.69 27.44 -19.59
N GLY A 167 1.63 26.12 -19.51
CA GLY A 167 2.81 25.25 -19.61
C GLY A 167 2.66 23.96 -18.82
N GLU A 168 3.75 23.19 -18.77
CA GLU A 168 3.85 21.93 -18.03
C GLU A 168 4.58 22.13 -16.71
N TYR A 169 4.11 21.45 -15.69
CA TYR A 169 4.62 21.53 -14.32
C TYR A 169 4.79 20.13 -13.74
N ASP A 170 5.95 19.89 -13.15
CA ASP A 170 6.26 18.60 -12.52
C ASP A 170 5.49 18.47 -11.20
N VAL A 171 4.85 17.31 -11.03
CA VAL A 171 4.20 16.90 -9.80
C VAL A 171 4.56 15.46 -9.50
N THR A 172 4.43 15.05 -8.25
CA THR A 172 4.69 13.67 -7.85
C THR A 172 3.52 13.14 -7.06
N ALA A 173 2.97 12.01 -7.48
CA ALA A 173 1.99 11.26 -6.70
C ALA A 173 2.73 10.20 -5.87
N GLN A 174 2.38 10.10 -4.60
CA GLN A 174 2.94 9.11 -3.68
C GLN A 174 1.82 8.46 -2.87
N VAL A 175 1.93 7.15 -2.65
CA VAL A 175 1.09 6.39 -1.72
C VAL A 175 1.96 5.44 -0.91
N THR A 176 1.56 5.17 0.33
CA THR A 176 2.27 4.26 1.25
C THR A 176 1.26 3.32 1.87
N ASN A 177 1.55 2.01 1.85
CA ASN A 177 0.70 1.02 2.50
C ASN A 177 1.00 0.86 4.00
N SER A 178 0.21 0.05 4.71
CA SER A 178 0.39 -0.23 6.14
C SER A 178 1.71 -0.95 6.49
N ALA A 179 2.30 -1.64 5.51
CA ALA A 179 3.60 -2.29 5.67
C ALA A 179 4.80 -1.37 5.40
N GLY A 180 4.55 -0.09 5.07
CA GLY A 180 5.58 0.92 4.83
C GLY A 180 6.18 0.90 3.43
N ASP A 181 5.63 0.12 2.49
CA ASP A 181 6.06 0.18 1.08
C ASP A 181 5.48 1.43 0.41
N VAL A 182 6.30 2.09 -0.39
CA VAL A 182 6.02 3.41 -0.97
C VAL A 182 6.06 3.35 -2.48
N ARG A 183 4.95 3.71 -3.13
CA ARG A 183 4.89 3.97 -4.56
C ARG A 183 5.03 5.46 -4.83
N VAL A 184 5.94 5.83 -5.71
CA VAL A 184 6.16 7.20 -6.18
C VAL A 184 6.07 7.23 -7.70
N VAL A 185 5.20 8.08 -8.24
CA VAL A 185 5.02 8.26 -9.68
C VAL A 185 5.21 9.75 -10.01
N PRO A 186 6.30 10.11 -10.73
CA PRO A 186 6.48 11.46 -11.26
C PRO A 186 5.50 11.68 -12.42
N LEU A 187 4.81 12.80 -12.44
CA LEU A 187 3.78 13.16 -13.41
C LEU A 187 3.95 14.60 -13.86
N LYS A 188 3.25 14.97 -14.93
CA LYS A 188 3.16 16.37 -15.38
C LYS A 188 1.72 16.86 -15.38
N VAL A 189 1.53 18.05 -14.85
CA VAL A 189 0.27 18.80 -14.98
C VAL A 189 0.45 19.86 -16.06
N THR A 190 -0.46 19.92 -17.00
CA THR A 190 -0.47 20.90 -18.09
C THR A 190 -1.56 21.95 -17.86
N PHE A 191 -1.20 23.22 -17.85
CA PHE A 191 -2.15 24.32 -17.89
C PHE A 191 -2.20 24.94 -19.29
N VAL A 192 -3.39 25.00 -19.88
CA VAL A 192 -3.62 25.50 -21.23
C VAL A 192 -4.38 26.82 -21.19
N ASP A 193 -4.02 27.75 -22.07
CA ASP A 193 -4.75 28.98 -22.30
C ASP A 193 -5.84 28.79 -23.36
N ASN A 194 -7.04 28.51 -22.92
CA ASN A 194 -8.20 28.29 -23.80
C ASN A 194 -8.65 29.55 -24.57
N SER A 195 -8.10 30.71 -24.28
CA SER A 195 -8.35 31.94 -25.06
C SER A 195 -7.55 31.94 -26.37
N ASN A 196 -6.53 31.11 -26.49
CA ASN A 196 -5.74 30.93 -27.69
C ASN A 196 -6.57 30.19 -28.76
N ARG A 197 -6.71 30.82 -29.95
CA ARG A 197 -7.41 30.19 -31.10
C ARG A 197 -6.78 28.86 -31.50
N GLU A 198 -5.48 28.74 -31.46
CA GLU A 198 -4.74 27.53 -31.79
C GLU A 198 -5.14 26.37 -30.88
N GLU A 199 -5.34 26.63 -29.59
CA GLU A 199 -5.78 25.62 -28.62
C GLU A 199 -7.13 25.00 -28.98
N SER A 200 -8.06 25.79 -29.53
CA SER A 200 -9.38 25.32 -29.97
C SER A 200 -9.33 24.41 -31.21
N MET A 201 -8.18 24.37 -31.92
CA MET A 201 -7.97 23.54 -33.12
C MET A 201 -7.29 22.21 -32.83
N LYS A 202 -6.78 22.02 -31.62
CA LYS A 202 -6.08 20.82 -31.19
C LYS A 202 -7.02 19.62 -31.02
N TYR A 203 -6.54 18.45 -31.43
CA TYR A 203 -7.17 17.15 -31.19
C TYR A 203 -6.28 16.33 -30.24
N TYR A 204 -6.57 16.38 -28.96
CA TYR A 204 -5.81 15.67 -27.96
C TYR A 204 -6.15 14.20 -27.94
N PRO A 205 -5.18 13.27 -28.10
CA PRO A 205 -5.43 11.84 -27.93
C PRO A 205 -6.06 11.54 -26.56
N VAL A 206 -7.11 10.69 -26.57
CA VAL A 206 -7.77 10.17 -25.38
C VAL A 206 -7.37 8.71 -25.22
N LEU A 207 -6.92 8.36 -24.03
CA LEU A 207 -6.42 7.03 -23.71
C LEU A 207 -7.33 6.36 -22.68
N SER A 208 -7.37 5.03 -22.67
CA SER A 208 -8.10 4.25 -21.65
C SER A 208 -7.45 4.33 -20.26
N GLU A 209 -6.14 4.56 -20.22
CA GLU A 209 -5.35 4.66 -19.00
C GLU A 209 -4.21 5.65 -19.19
N TYR A 210 -3.74 6.29 -18.11
CA TYR A 210 -2.65 7.28 -18.17
C TYR A 210 -1.45 6.89 -17.30
N ILE A 211 -1.58 5.84 -16.48
CA ILE A 211 -0.49 5.15 -15.78
C ILE A 211 -0.68 3.65 -16.02
N VAL A 212 0.34 2.97 -16.52
CA VAL A 212 0.32 1.55 -16.86
C VAL A 212 1.49 0.84 -16.22
N TYR A 213 1.27 -0.36 -15.69
CA TYR A 213 2.28 -1.18 -15.04
C TYR A 213 2.68 -2.36 -15.90
N THR A 214 3.98 -2.67 -15.91
CA THR A 214 4.53 -3.84 -16.58
C THR A 214 5.75 -4.38 -15.81
N GLY A 215 6.03 -5.67 -15.96
CA GLY A 215 7.25 -6.27 -15.39
C GLY A 215 8.48 -6.01 -16.26
N VAL A 216 9.67 -6.16 -15.68
CA VAL A 216 10.93 -6.13 -16.40
C VAL A 216 10.88 -7.12 -17.59
N ASP A 217 11.42 -6.69 -18.74
CA ASP A 217 11.43 -7.40 -20.03
C ASP A 217 10.04 -7.68 -20.65
N GLN A 218 8.95 -7.18 -20.07
CA GLN A 218 7.59 -7.31 -20.60
C GLN A 218 7.20 -6.04 -21.37
N LYS A 219 6.99 -6.19 -22.69
CA LYS A 219 6.60 -5.06 -23.55
C LYS A 219 5.09 -4.84 -23.53
N VAL A 220 4.69 -3.58 -23.48
CA VAL A 220 3.30 -3.13 -23.55
C VAL A 220 2.92 -2.73 -24.97
N ASN A 221 1.71 -3.08 -25.39
CA ASN A 221 1.16 -2.61 -26.67
C ASN A 221 0.59 -1.18 -26.49
N LEU A 222 1.42 -0.18 -26.67
CA LEU A 222 1.07 1.23 -26.43
C LEU A 222 -0.09 1.71 -27.32
N ALA A 223 -0.21 1.21 -28.57
CA ALA A 223 -1.29 1.61 -29.45
C ALA A 223 -2.68 1.12 -28.99
N SER A 224 -2.75 0.12 -28.12
CA SER A 224 -4.04 -0.39 -27.62
C SER A 224 -4.77 0.61 -26.73
N TYR A 225 -4.04 1.48 -26.03
CA TYR A 225 -4.61 2.47 -25.11
C TYR A 225 -5.31 3.65 -25.80
N ILE A 226 -5.10 3.88 -27.09
CA ILE A 226 -5.75 4.97 -27.82
C ILE A 226 -7.24 4.63 -28.02
N GLU A 227 -8.14 5.43 -27.47
CA GLU A 227 -9.60 5.26 -27.62
C GLU A 227 -10.23 6.29 -28.56
N GLY A 228 -9.73 7.52 -28.53
CA GLY A 228 -10.35 8.61 -29.24
C GLY A 228 -9.50 9.88 -29.24
N VAL A 229 -10.19 11.00 -29.48
CA VAL A 229 -9.60 12.35 -29.37
C VAL A 229 -10.59 13.31 -28.75
N LYS A 230 -10.04 14.32 -28.05
CA LYS A 230 -10.78 15.44 -27.47
C LYS A 230 -10.47 16.72 -28.24
N LYS A 231 -11.51 17.41 -28.73
CA LYS A 231 -11.41 18.74 -29.34
C LYS A 231 -12.30 19.72 -28.57
N GLY A 232 -11.70 20.71 -27.93
CA GLY A 232 -12.41 21.58 -27.02
C GLY A 232 -13.07 20.77 -25.89
N ASN A 233 -14.41 20.81 -25.79
CA ASN A 233 -15.19 20.03 -24.81
C ASN A 233 -15.77 18.73 -25.36
N ALA A 234 -15.63 18.46 -26.66
CA ALA A 234 -16.17 17.25 -27.28
C ALA A 234 -15.12 16.14 -27.29
N VAL A 235 -15.55 14.94 -26.93
CA VAL A 235 -14.75 13.71 -27.03
C VAL A 235 -15.35 12.87 -28.15
N TYR A 236 -14.49 12.33 -29.02
CA TYR A 236 -14.85 11.48 -30.14
C TYR A 236 -14.11 10.15 -30.00
N SER A 237 -14.86 9.05 -30.04
CA SER A 237 -14.32 7.70 -30.04
C SER A 237 -13.95 7.26 -31.46
N PHE A 238 -12.80 6.62 -31.65
CA PHE A 238 -12.45 6.02 -32.95
C PHE A 238 -13.35 4.81 -33.28
N ALA A 239 -14.00 4.21 -32.28
CA ALA A 239 -14.92 3.11 -32.50
C ALA A 239 -16.31 3.58 -32.97
N ASP A 240 -16.87 4.64 -32.35
CA ASP A 240 -18.27 5.02 -32.52
C ASP A 240 -18.44 6.30 -33.35
N ASP A 241 -17.45 7.21 -33.33
CA ASP A 241 -17.54 8.54 -33.95
C ASP A 241 -16.59 8.72 -35.14
N ALA A 242 -16.08 7.64 -35.72
CA ALA A 242 -15.06 7.69 -36.77
C ALA A 242 -15.49 8.54 -38.00
N GLU A 243 -16.80 8.65 -38.28
CA GLU A 243 -17.34 9.46 -39.40
C GLU A 243 -17.23 10.98 -39.14
N PHE A 244 -17.09 11.40 -37.88
CA PHE A 244 -16.96 12.82 -37.51
C PHE A 244 -15.49 13.27 -37.41
N LEU A 245 -14.56 12.34 -37.57
CA LEU A 245 -13.13 12.63 -37.48
C LEU A 245 -12.48 12.70 -38.86
N PRO A 246 -11.63 13.72 -39.10
CA PRO A 246 -10.92 13.85 -40.37
C PRO A 246 -9.75 12.86 -40.56
N PHE A 247 -9.47 12.03 -39.55
CA PHE A 247 -8.37 11.09 -39.49
C PHE A 247 -8.74 9.81 -38.73
N THR A 248 -7.91 8.78 -38.84
CA THR A 248 -8.08 7.51 -38.15
C THR A 248 -7.11 7.35 -37.01
N LYS A 249 -7.33 6.36 -36.14
CA LYS A 249 -6.45 6.02 -34.99
C LYS A 249 -4.97 5.91 -35.41
N SER A 250 -4.67 5.45 -36.63
CA SER A 250 -3.29 5.29 -37.12
C SER A 250 -2.55 6.61 -37.41
N ALA A 251 -3.24 7.77 -37.33
CA ALA A 251 -2.62 9.08 -37.44
C ALA A 251 -2.08 9.60 -36.13
N ILE A 252 -2.32 8.89 -35.02
CA ILE A 252 -1.73 9.22 -33.71
C ILE A 252 -0.32 8.65 -33.67
N ASP A 253 0.67 9.51 -33.58
CA ASP A 253 2.07 9.14 -33.34
C ASP A 253 2.29 8.77 -31.87
N VAL A 254 3.11 7.72 -31.64
CA VAL A 254 3.47 7.25 -30.28
C VAL A 254 4.99 7.27 -30.14
N ALA A 255 5.49 8.20 -29.36
CA ALA A 255 6.91 8.37 -29.09
C ALA A 255 7.26 7.94 -27.67
N HIS A 256 8.30 7.14 -27.52
CA HIS A 256 8.77 6.69 -26.20
C HIS A 256 10.26 6.28 -26.20
N GLU A 257 10.87 6.32 -25.03
CA GLU A 257 12.23 5.82 -24.75
C GLU A 257 12.20 4.84 -23.57
N ILE A 258 11.23 3.89 -23.57
CA ILE A 258 11.08 2.92 -22.47
C ILE A 258 12.24 1.92 -22.51
N ASP A 259 12.98 1.83 -21.41
CA ASP A 259 13.91 0.74 -21.14
C ASP A 259 13.18 -0.35 -20.33
N TYR A 260 12.64 -1.34 -21.03
CA TYR A 260 11.94 -2.46 -20.38
C TYR A 260 12.85 -3.36 -19.53
N GLY A 261 14.17 -3.28 -19.73
CA GLY A 261 15.13 -4.05 -18.92
C GLY A 261 15.45 -3.40 -17.58
N LYS A 262 14.89 -2.22 -17.28
CA LYS A 262 15.23 -1.45 -16.08
C LYS A 262 13.98 -0.92 -15.38
N PRO A 263 13.80 -1.19 -14.06
CA PRO A 263 12.71 -0.59 -13.28
C PRO A 263 12.76 0.93 -13.32
N GLY A 264 11.59 1.54 -13.46
CA GLY A 264 11.46 2.99 -13.53
C GLY A 264 10.11 3.45 -14.06
N VAL A 265 9.94 4.76 -14.16
CA VAL A 265 8.75 5.39 -14.75
C VAL A 265 9.18 6.08 -16.05
N TYR A 266 8.55 5.68 -17.16
CA TYR A 266 8.92 6.11 -18.49
C TYR A 266 7.74 6.81 -19.16
N PRO A 267 7.91 8.07 -19.59
CA PRO A 267 6.88 8.80 -20.32
C PRO A 267 6.71 8.26 -21.72
N VAL A 268 5.46 8.23 -22.17
CA VAL A 268 5.04 7.95 -23.55
C VAL A 268 4.21 9.11 -24.03
N GLU A 269 4.56 9.68 -25.15
CA GLU A 269 3.84 10.80 -25.77
C GLU A 269 3.01 10.31 -26.94
N TYR A 270 1.72 10.60 -26.90
CA TYR A 270 0.77 10.37 -27.98
C TYR A 270 0.47 11.71 -28.61
N SER A 271 0.81 11.90 -29.88
CA SER A 271 0.61 13.18 -30.55
C SER A 271 -0.19 13.04 -31.83
N TYR A 272 -0.91 14.12 -32.13
CA TYR A 272 -1.53 14.31 -33.42
C TYR A 272 -1.24 15.74 -33.92
N THR A 273 -0.77 15.83 -35.17
CA THR A 273 -0.50 17.11 -35.82
C THR A 273 -1.51 17.32 -36.94
N THR A 274 -2.25 18.44 -36.92
CA THR A 274 -3.19 18.79 -38.01
C THR A 274 -2.47 19.16 -39.30
N GLU A 275 -3.22 19.26 -40.42
CA GLU A 275 -2.66 19.71 -41.69
C GLU A 275 -2.05 21.12 -41.60
N GLU A 276 -2.55 21.97 -40.73
CA GLU A 276 -2.02 23.29 -40.46
C GLU A 276 -0.76 23.30 -39.58
N GLY A 277 -0.29 22.14 -39.14
CA GLY A 277 0.90 22.00 -38.30
C GLY A 277 0.64 22.24 -36.80
N ILE A 278 -0.61 22.17 -36.34
CA ILE A 278 -0.98 22.34 -34.93
C ILE A 278 -0.88 20.98 -34.24
N GLU A 279 0.02 20.87 -33.30
CA GLU A 279 0.26 19.64 -32.54
C GLU A 279 -0.50 19.64 -31.20
N ALA A 280 -1.06 18.46 -30.87
CA ALA A 280 -1.65 18.16 -29.59
C ALA A 280 -1.01 16.88 -28.99
N VAL A 281 -0.53 16.97 -27.77
CA VAL A 281 0.15 15.88 -27.09
C VAL A 281 -0.61 15.42 -25.85
N THR A 282 -0.75 14.13 -25.67
CA THR A 282 -1.23 13.50 -24.44
C THR A 282 -0.18 12.51 -23.95
N ARG A 283 0.06 12.48 -22.64
CA ARG A 283 1.07 11.66 -21.99
C ARG A 283 0.46 10.48 -21.25
N LEU A 284 1.13 9.33 -21.32
CA LEU A 284 0.94 8.14 -20.51
C LEU A 284 2.28 7.80 -19.85
N ASP A 285 2.27 7.41 -18.60
CA ASP A 285 3.48 6.98 -17.90
C ASP A 285 3.46 5.46 -17.71
N VAL A 286 4.50 4.77 -18.21
CA VAL A 286 4.71 3.32 -18.06
C VAL A 286 5.63 3.07 -16.86
N VAL A 287 5.14 2.34 -15.88
CA VAL A 287 5.89 1.91 -14.71
C VAL A 287 6.41 0.50 -14.95
N VAL A 288 7.72 0.36 -15.10
CA VAL A 288 8.41 -0.94 -15.19
C VAL A 288 8.81 -1.36 -13.79
N GLU A 289 8.37 -2.53 -13.33
CA GLU A 289 8.58 -3.04 -11.96
C GLU A 289 9.47 -4.27 -11.94
N GLU A 290 10.30 -4.41 -10.91
CA GLU A 290 10.89 -5.70 -10.55
C GLU A 290 9.78 -6.65 -10.04
N GLN A 291 9.78 -7.87 -10.58
CA GLN A 291 8.87 -8.93 -10.13
C GLN A 291 9.39 -9.59 -8.86
#